data_6cb1bd2c3c147da17ec93bf99b9ed1ea
#
_entry.id   6cb1bd2c3c147da17ec93bf99b9ed1ea
#
_cell.length_a   1.000
_cell.length_b   1.000
_cell.length_c   1.000
_cell.angle_alpha   90.00
_cell.angle_beta   90.00
_cell.angle_gamma   90.00
#
_symmetry.space_group_name_H-M   'P 1'
#
loop_
_entity.id
_entity.type
_entity.pdbx_description
1 polymer ?
#
loop_
_entity_poly.entity_id
_entity_poly.type
_entity_poly.pdbx_seq_one_letter_code
_entity_poly.pdbx_strand_id
1 'polypeptide(L)'
;MSYKKAQQDDLKDIGGFVGGTLSGTRRKANNITGRDIITLDLDNIPAGGTEDIARRVEALGCGYCIYSTRKHQPAAPRLRVLFPLDRTITAEEYEPIARRMGEYIGLEFADPTTFEVSRLMYWPSCCADSQYVYFVGDKAFVSADGILGTYADWHDMTSWPALPGQAQFTKLAVKQGDPEAKSGVVGAFCRTYDVYRAMDELIPNIYEAVDTMPGRYTYIDGSTTGGAVLYEDGKFLYSHHATDPCSGKLVNAFDLVRLHKFGDKDDDAQQGTPAIRLPSYTAMCEFALSLSDVSSLIAQERYESAAKDFEGITPETNNEVTNWATLLEVNSQTGVVKATINNVLIILEHDPLLKGKFALNEFASRGEVLGSLPWDTRTKRRLWDDNDNQGLYWYLEKVYKITGNGKIDGALSLHSNKFAFNDIQN
;
A
#
# COMPACT_ATOMS: atom_id res chain seq x y z
N MET A 1 -22.23 -0.67 -34.46
CA MET A 1 -21.36 -1.66 -33.76
C MET A 1 -20.78 -0.99 -32.54
N SER A 2 -21.01 -1.52 -31.34
CA SER A 2 -20.34 -0.99 -30.13
C SER A 2 -18.93 -1.55 -30.07
N TYR A 3 -17.93 -0.68 -29.93
CA TYR A 3 -16.55 -1.09 -29.69
C TYR A 3 -16.41 -1.81 -28.36
N LYS A 4 -15.52 -2.80 -28.27
CA LYS A 4 -15.13 -3.40 -26.98
C LYS A 4 -14.53 -2.32 -26.06
N LYS A 5 -14.64 -2.48 -24.74
CA LYS A 5 -14.19 -1.48 -23.76
C LYS A 5 -12.73 -1.04 -24.00
N ALA A 6 -11.82 -1.97 -24.27
CA ALA A 6 -10.42 -1.65 -24.60
C ALA A 6 -10.29 -0.71 -25.81
N GLN A 7 -11.03 -0.96 -26.89
CA GLN A 7 -11.02 -0.10 -28.06
C GLN A 7 -11.64 1.29 -27.79
N GLN A 8 -12.64 1.36 -26.87
CA GLN A 8 -13.19 2.64 -26.42
C GLN A 8 -12.19 3.41 -25.56
N ASP A 9 -11.42 2.73 -24.74
CA ASP A 9 -10.38 3.32 -23.90
C ASP A 9 -9.22 3.84 -24.78
N ASP A 10 -8.77 3.08 -25.78
CA ASP A 10 -7.77 3.52 -26.77
C ASP A 10 -8.23 4.78 -27.54
N LEU A 11 -9.50 4.83 -27.96
CA LEU A 11 -10.06 6.01 -28.63
C LEU A 11 -10.23 7.22 -27.72
N LYS A 12 -10.29 7.02 -26.40
CA LYS A 12 -10.34 8.09 -25.41
C LYS A 12 -8.93 8.61 -25.09
N ASP A 13 -7.94 7.73 -25.12
CA ASP A 13 -6.55 8.03 -24.72
C ASP A 13 -5.73 8.60 -25.89
N ILE A 14 -6.29 9.62 -26.53
CA ILE A 14 -5.62 10.43 -27.58
C ILE A 14 -4.80 11.59 -27.01
N GLY A 15 -4.59 11.59 -25.69
CA GLY A 15 -3.93 12.64 -24.94
C GLY A 15 -4.87 13.44 -24.05
N GLY A 16 -4.26 14.30 -23.25
CA GLY A 16 -4.94 15.14 -22.27
C GLY A 16 -4.03 16.26 -21.79
N PHE A 17 -4.52 17.01 -20.83
CA PHE A 17 -3.79 18.12 -20.24
C PHE A 17 -3.94 18.13 -18.71
N VAL A 18 -2.98 18.74 -18.06
CA VAL A 18 -3.09 19.28 -16.71
C VAL A 18 -3.07 20.79 -16.88
N GLY A 19 -4.05 21.51 -16.38
CA GLY A 19 -4.15 22.96 -16.59
C GLY A 19 -3.08 23.75 -15.84
N GLY A 20 -1.81 23.56 -16.19
CA GLY A 20 -0.67 24.17 -15.53
C GLY A 20 0.67 23.61 -16.01
N THR A 21 1.72 23.78 -15.22
CA THR A 21 3.11 23.42 -15.52
C THR A 21 3.63 22.29 -14.63
N LEU A 22 4.55 21.50 -15.17
CA LEU A 22 5.20 20.39 -14.46
C LEU A 22 6.71 20.51 -14.52
N SER A 23 7.41 20.06 -13.48
CA SER A 23 8.82 19.75 -13.50
C SER A 23 9.02 18.33 -14.01
N GLY A 24 9.91 18.15 -15.00
CA GLY A 24 10.19 16.84 -15.59
C GLY A 24 9.06 16.31 -16.51
N THR A 25 9.10 15.03 -16.80
CA THR A 25 8.23 14.38 -17.80
C THR A 25 7.08 13.58 -17.20
N ARG A 26 7.02 13.45 -15.88
CA ARG A 26 6.04 12.61 -15.19
C ARG A 26 4.99 13.43 -14.46
N ARG A 27 3.75 13.04 -14.63
CA ARG A 27 2.60 13.62 -13.95
C ARG A 27 2.44 13.02 -12.54
N LYS A 28 3.08 13.66 -11.56
CA LYS A 28 2.93 13.39 -10.11
C LYS A 28 2.52 14.69 -9.41
N ALA A 29 1.88 14.61 -8.25
CA ALA A 29 1.47 15.79 -7.49
C ALA A 29 2.66 16.70 -7.16
N ASN A 30 3.76 16.12 -6.67
CA ASN A 30 4.99 16.83 -6.34
C ASN A 30 5.77 17.37 -7.56
N ASN A 31 5.40 17.01 -8.78
CA ASN A 31 5.99 17.56 -10.01
C ASN A 31 5.20 18.75 -10.56
N ILE A 32 4.02 19.06 -10.01
CA ILE A 32 3.23 20.23 -10.42
C ILE A 32 3.91 21.48 -9.86
N THR A 33 4.39 22.34 -10.75
CA THR A 33 5.05 23.61 -10.39
C THR A 33 4.10 24.80 -10.40
N GLY A 34 2.92 24.65 -11.01
CA GLY A 34 1.89 25.67 -11.01
C GLY A 34 0.63 25.22 -11.73
N ARG A 35 -0.50 25.86 -11.41
CA ARG A 35 -1.79 25.66 -12.08
C ARG A 35 -2.34 27.01 -12.53
N ASP A 36 -2.83 27.07 -13.79
CA ASP A 36 -3.39 28.25 -14.41
C ASP A 36 -4.90 28.10 -14.65
N ILE A 37 -5.41 26.86 -14.52
CA ILE A 37 -6.82 26.53 -14.78
C ILE A 37 -7.31 25.59 -13.68
N ILE A 38 -8.43 25.92 -13.04
CA ILE A 38 -9.21 25.00 -12.23
C ILE A 38 -10.02 24.12 -13.18
N THR A 39 -9.97 22.81 -12.96
CA THR A 39 -10.65 21.81 -13.80
C THR A 39 -11.56 20.96 -12.93
N LEU A 40 -12.88 20.97 -13.20
CA LEU A 40 -13.87 20.17 -12.50
C LEU A 40 -14.50 19.15 -13.46
N ASP A 41 -14.48 17.87 -13.10
CA ASP A 41 -15.12 16.77 -13.81
C ASP A 41 -16.43 16.44 -13.09
N LEU A 42 -17.58 16.67 -13.72
CA LEU A 42 -18.90 16.52 -13.13
C LEU A 42 -19.58 15.29 -13.73
N ASP A 43 -19.50 14.17 -13.01
CA ASP A 43 -19.96 12.85 -13.47
C ASP A 43 -21.31 12.42 -12.86
N ASN A 44 -21.78 13.13 -11.82
CA ASN A 44 -22.97 12.77 -11.04
C ASN A 44 -24.16 13.73 -11.26
N ILE A 45 -24.24 14.35 -12.41
CA ILE A 45 -25.31 15.30 -12.75
C ILE A 45 -26.62 14.51 -12.97
N PRO A 46 -27.77 14.93 -12.37
CA PRO A 46 -29.06 14.32 -12.62
C PRO A 46 -29.49 14.39 -14.10
N ALA A 47 -30.34 13.47 -14.54
CA ALA A 47 -30.90 13.48 -15.89
C ALA A 47 -31.50 14.84 -16.23
N GLY A 48 -31.14 15.38 -17.38
CA GLY A 48 -31.60 16.70 -17.83
C GLY A 48 -30.93 17.91 -17.18
N GLY A 49 -29.97 17.69 -16.24
CA GLY A 49 -29.34 18.75 -15.44
C GLY A 49 -28.28 19.59 -16.17
N THR A 50 -27.99 19.34 -17.43
CA THR A 50 -26.95 20.06 -18.21
C THR A 50 -27.10 21.58 -18.18
N GLU A 51 -28.31 22.08 -18.49
CA GLU A 51 -28.62 23.51 -18.53
C GLU A 51 -28.60 24.14 -17.11
N ASP A 52 -28.96 23.37 -16.08
CA ASP A 52 -28.88 23.84 -14.69
C ASP A 52 -27.43 24.09 -14.26
N ILE A 53 -26.53 23.15 -14.58
CA ILE A 53 -25.08 23.34 -14.34
C ILE A 53 -24.58 24.56 -15.11
N ALA A 54 -24.92 24.72 -16.39
CA ALA A 54 -24.49 25.87 -17.18
C ALA A 54 -24.96 27.20 -16.54
N ARG A 55 -26.20 27.27 -16.06
CA ARG A 55 -26.74 28.46 -15.36
C ARG A 55 -26.01 28.74 -14.04
N ARG A 56 -25.69 27.70 -13.26
CA ARG A 56 -24.94 27.89 -12.00
C ARG A 56 -23.54 28.42 -12.28
N VAL A 57 -22.85 27.86 -13.27
CA VAL A 57 -21.52 28.34 -13.67
C VAL A 57 -21.56 29.78 -14.18
N GLU A 58 -22.55 30.13 -15.06
CA GLU A 58 -22.75 31.49 -15.58
C GLU A 58 -23.02 32.51 -14.45
N ALA A 59 -23.74 32.09 -13.40
CA ALA A 59 -24.07 32.93 -12.25
C ALA A 59 -22.85 33.33 -11.41
N LEU A 60 -21.71 32.62 -11.55
CA LEU A 60 -20.45 32.97 -10.85
C LEU A 60 -19.85 34.27 -11.40
N GLY A 61 -20.24 34.69 -12.61
CA GLY A 61 -19.82 35.97 -13.17
C GLY A 61 -18.37 36.06 -13.64
N CYS A 62 -17.67 34.94 -13.73
CA CYS A 62 -16.29 34.83 -14.19
C CYS A 62 -16.20 34.14 -15.57
N GLY A 63 -14.99 34.13 -16.15
CA GLY A 63 -14.67 33.41 -17.36
C GLY A 63 -14.72 31.89 -17.15
N TYR A 64 -15.29 31.15 -18.10
CA TYR A 64 -15.37 29.70 -18.02
C TYR A 64 -15.47 29.02 -19.40
N CYS A 65 -15.16 27.74 -19.43
CA CYS A 65 -15.49 26.86 -20.55
C CYS A 65 -16.11 25.57 -19.99
N ILE A 66 -17.27 25.16 -20.54
CA ILE A 66 -17.91 23.88 -20.26
C ILE A 66 -17.92 23.05 -21.53
N TYR A 67 -17.56 21.78 -21.45
CA TYR A 67 -17.77 20.82 -22.50
C TYR A 67 -18.20 19.45 -21.99
N SER A 68 -18.95 18.73 -22.79
CA SER A 68 -19.37 17.37 -22.49
C SER A 68 -18.22 16.38 -22.64
N THR A 69 -18.13 15.42 -21.72
CA THR A 69 -17.16 14.31 -21.82
C THR A 69 -17.70 13.20 -22.72
N ARG A 70 -16.83 12.26 -23.12
CA ARG A 70 -17.14 11.21 -24.12
C ARG A 70 -18.43 10.43 -23.87
N LYS A 71 -18.79 10.19 -22.60
CA LYS A 71 -19.96 9.39 -22.23
C LYS A 71 -21.19 10.22 -21.87
N HIS A 72 -21.16 11.51 -22.18
CA HIS A 72 -22.29 12.39 -21.91
C HIS A 72 -23.52 11.95 -22.66
N GLN A 73 -24.65 11.92 -21.96
CA GLN A 73 -25.99 11.76 -22.53
C GLN A 73 -27.00 12.60 -21.74
N PRO A 74 -28.13 13.05 -22.32
CA PRO A 74 -29.14 13.81 -21.60
C PRO A 74 -29.68 13.08 -20.34
N ALA A 75 -29.76 11.75 -20.39
CA ALA A 75 -30.19 10.91 -19.27
C ALA A 75 -29.11 10.69 -18.21
N ALA A 76 -27.83 10.91 -18.56
CA ALA A 76 -26.68 10.79 -17.66
C ALA A 76 -25.63 11.84 -18.06
N PRO A 77 -25.87 13.13 -17.75
CA PRO A 77 -24.97 14.20 -18.15
C PRO A 77 -23.60 14.07 -17.50
N ARG A 78 -22.56 14.34 -18.31
CA ARG A 78 -21.18 14.37 -17.86
C ARG A 78 -20.49 15.57 -18.47
N LEU A 79 -20.08 16.51 -17.63
CA LEU A 79 -19.53 17.78 -18.05
C LEU A 79 -18.16 17.99 -17.44
N ARG A 80 -17.35 18.73 -18.18
CA ARG A 80 -16.11 19.28 -17.64
C ARG A 80 -16.18 20.78 -17.66
N VAL A 81 -15.86 21.39 -16.51
CA VAL A 81 -15.86 22.83 -16.33
C VAL A 81 -14.43 23.29 -16.11
N LEU A 82 -14.02 24.29 -16.87
CA LEU A 82 -12.71 24.90 -16.78
C LEU A 82 -12.88 26.36 -16.38
N PHE A 83 -12.08 26.80 -15.40
CA PHE A 83 -12.01 28.19 -14.97
C PHE A 83 -10.57 28.68 -15.09
N PRO A 84 -10.27 29.62 -16.01
CA PRO A 84 -8.97 30.26 -16.06
C PRO A 84 -8.77 31.14 -14.82
N LEU A 85 -7.56 31.15 -14.29
CA LEU A 85 -7.16 31.91 -13.11
C LEU A 85 -6.46 33.20 -13.52
N ASP A 86 -6.59 34.23 -12.70
CA ASP A 86 -5.94 35.56 -12.90
C ASP A 86 -4.43 35.51 -12.65
N ARG A 87 -3.94 34.47 -11.95
CA ARG A 87 -2.52 34.17 -11.76
C ARG A 87 -2.26 32.65 -11.71
N THR A 88 -1.02 32.28 -11.94
CA THR A 88 -0.56 30.91 -11.63
C THR A 88 -0.60 30.67 -10.12
N ILE A 89 -1.19 29.58 -9.70
CA ILE A 89 -1.27 29.15 -8.31
C ILE A 89 -0.33 27.98 -8.04
N THR A 90 0.06 27.79 -6.77
CA THR A 90 0.85 26.67 -6.32
C THR A 90 0.05 25.35 -6.31
N ALA A 91 0.75 24.22 -6.17
CA ALA A 91 0.09 22.92 -6.04
C ALA A 91 -0.86 22.85 -4.83
N GLU A 92 -0.52 23.54 -3.74
CA GLU A 92 -1.28 23.51 -2.50
C GLU A 92 -2.49 24.45 -2.52
N GLU A 93 -2.42 25.55 -3.25
CA GLU A 93 -3.56 26.45 -3.46
C GLU A 93 -4.66 25.83 -4.36
N TYR A 94 -4.32 24.79 -5.14
CA TYR A 94 -5.26 24.23 -6.12
C TYR A 94 -6.49 23.60 -5.48
N GLU A 95 -6.32 22.72 -4.50
CA GLU A 95 -7.44 21.98 -3.92
C GLU A 95 -8.44 22.88 -3.18
N PRO A 96 -8.03 23.82 -2.30
CA PRO A 96 -8.98 24.73 -1.64
C PRO A 96 -9.77 25.59 -2.66
N ILE A 97 -9.10 26.11 -3.70
CA ILE A 97 -9.79 26.87 -4.75
C ILE A 97 -10.76 26.00 -5.51
N ALA A 98 -10.33 24.80 -5.93
CA ALA A 98 -11.17 23.88 -6.68
C ALA A 98 -12.41 23.41 -5.89
N ARG A 99 -12.25 23.13 -4.59
CA ARG A 99 -13.35 22.76 -3.68
C ARG A 99 -14.34 23.90 -3.50
N ARG A 100 -13.89 25.13 -3.31
CA ARG A 100 -14.76 26.28 -3.19
C ARG A 100 -15.54 26.57 -4.48
N MET A 101 -14.87 26.47 -5.61
CA MET A 101 -15.53 26.57 -6.92
C MET A 101 -16.55 25.45 -7.16
N GLY A 102 -16.18 24.21 -6.75
CA GLY A 102 -17.08 23.06 -6.79
C GLY A 102 -18.30 23.24 -5.87
N GLU A 103 -18.12 23.82 -4.69
CA GLU A 103 -19.22 24.10 -3.75
C GLU A 103 -20.27 25.07 -4.36
N TYR A 104 -19.82 26.11 -5.06
CA TYR A 104 -20.73 27.05 -5.72
C TYR A 104 -21.57 26.40 -6.84
N ILE A 105 -21.06 25.33 -7.44
CA ILE A 105 -21.77 24.60 -8.51
C ILE A 105 -22.62 23.46 -7.89
N GLY A 106 -22.10 22.78 -6.89
CA GLY A 106 -22.63 21.60 -6.24
C GLY A 106 -21.56 20.50 -6.19
N LEU A 107 -20.93 20.31 -5.03
CA LEU A 107 -19.89 19.29 -4.83
C LEU A 107 -20.36 17.87 -5.08
N GLU A 108 -21.66 17.60 -4.89
CA GLU A 108 -22.30 16.32 -5.13
C GLU A 108 -22.23 15.87 -6.59
N PHE A 109 -22.02 16.78 -7.52
CA PHE A 109 -21.89 16.47 -8.93
C PHE A 109 -20.47 16.10 -9.35
N ALA A 110 -19.48 16.51 -8.56
CA ALA A 110 -18.06 16.34 -8.90
C ALA A 110 -17.56 14.91 -8.72
N ASP A 111 -16.66 14.47 -9.61
CA ASP A 111 -15.77 13.34 -9.37
C ASP A 111 -14.75 13.77 -8.28
N PRO A 112 -14.70 13.11 -7.12
CA PRO A 112 -13.75 13.46 -6.06
C PRO A 112 -12.29 13.56 -6.49
N THR A 113 -11.89 12.79 -7.49
CA THR A 113 -10.51 12.84 -8.02
C THR A 113 -10.20 14.11 -8.81
N THR A 114 -11.20 14.94 -9.12
CA THR A 114 -10.98 16.21 -9.81
C THR A 114 -10.23 17.24 -8.96
N PHE A 115 -10.24 17.06 -7.64
CA PHE A 115 -9.55 17.94 -6.69
C PHE A 115 -8.06 17.60 -6.51
N GLU A 116 -7.59 16.50 -7.09
CA GLU A 116 -6.17 16.18 -7.14
C GLU A 116 -5.42 17.13 -8.07
N VAL A 117 -4.39 17.81 -7.57
CA VAL A 117 -3.62 18.83 -8.32
C VAL A 117 -3.05 18.29 -9.63
N SER A 118 -2.70 17.01 -9.70
CA SER A 118 -2.12 16.36 -10.89
C SER A 118 -3.15 15.68 -11.79
N ARG A 119 -4.45 15.91 -11.57
CA ARG A 119 -5.50 15.23 -12.35
C ARG A 119 -5.37 15.50 -13.84
N LEU A 120 -5.32 14.42 -14.64
CA LEU A 120 -5.33 14.48 -16.10
C LEU A 120 -6.75 14.69 -16.59
N MET A 121 -6.93 15.69 -17.44
CA MET A 121 -8.15 15.91 -18.19
C MET A 121 -7.94 15.48 -19.64
N TYR A 122 -8.70 14.49 -20.10
CA TYR A 122 -8.65 14.08 -21.51
C TYR A 122 -9.22 15.16 -22.42
N TRP A 123 -8.69 15.24 -23.63
CA TRP A 123 -9.24 16.13 -24.67
C TRP A 123 -10.71 15.83 -24.92
N PRO A 124 -11.52 16.87 -25.32
CA PRO A 124 -12.91 16.68 -25.66
C PRO A 124 -13.09 15.59 -26.73
N SER A 125 -14.00 14.67 -26.50
CA SER A 125 -14.40 13.66 -27.48
C SER A 125 -15.87 13.32 -27.29
N CYS A 126 -16.54 12.94 -28.38
CA CYS A 126 -17.95 12.60 -28.39
C CYS A 126 -18.15 11.25 -29.08
N CYS A 127 -18.97 10.37 -28.51
CA CYS A 127 -19.42 9.17 -29.20
C CYS A 127 -20.48 9.52 -30.27
N ALA A 128 -20.60 8.68 -31.31
CA ALA A 128 -21.57 8.91 -32.37
C ALA A 128 -23.03 8.89 -31.88
N ASP A 129 -23.30 8.22 -30.79
CA ASP A 129 -24.60 8.09 -30.12
C ASP A 129 -24.73 9.04 -28.90
N SER A 130 -23.82 10.00 -28.74
CA SER A 130 -23.82 10.99 -27.68
C SER A 130 -24.09 12.38 -28.21
N GLN A 131 -24.42 13.30 -27.33
CA GLN A 131 -24.60 14.71 -27.63
C GLN A 131 -23.37 15.51 -27.19
N TYR A 132 -22.81 16.31 -28.10
CA TYR A 132 -21.76 17.25 -27.72
C TYR A 132 -22.37 18.56 -27.22
N VAL A 133 -21.94 18.98 -26.03
CA VAL A 133 -22.39 20.22 -25.40
C VAL A 133 -21.16 21.11 -25.18
N TYR A 134 -21.30 22.39 -25.44
CA TYR A 134 -20.22 23.37 -25.28
C TYR A 134 -20.80 24.75 -24.93
N PHE A 135 -20.30 25.32 -23.81
CA PHE A 135 -20.64 26.68 -23.38
C PHE A 135 -19.35 27.44 -23.01
N VAL A 136 -19.33 28.72 -23.30
CA VAL A 136 -18.21 29.63 -22.97
C VAL A 136 -18.78 30.93 -22.42
N GLY A 137 -18.21 31.36 -21.31
CA GLY A 137 -18.39 32.71 -20.76
C GLY A 137 -17.11 33.51 -20.93
N ASP A 138 -17.11 34.53 -21.78
CA ASP A 138 -15.98 35.43 -21.97
C ASP A 138 -16.08 36.61 -21.00
N LYS A 139 -15.61 36.34 -19.75
CA LYS A 139 -15.60 37.30 -18.63
C LYS A 139 -14.22 37.33 -17.99
N ALA A 140 -14.04 38.17 -16.97
CA ALA A 140 -12.80 38.21 -16.19
C ALA A 140 -12.46 36.82 -15.62
N PHE A 141 -11.18 36.50 -15.57
CA PHE A 141 -10.70 35.23 -15.00
C PHE A 141 -11.01 35.17 -13.48
N VAL A 142 -11.05 33.96 -12.96
CA VAL A 142 -11.29 33.77 -11.52
C VAL A 142 -10.12 34.34 -10.73
N SER A 143 -10.41 35.20 -9.76
CA SER A 143 -9.39 35.69 -8.84
C SER A 143 -9.01 34.61 -7.83
N ALA A 144 -7.79 34.09 -7.95
CA ALA A 144 -7.26 33.08 -7.03
C ALA A 144 -7.25 33.61 -5.58
N ASP A 145 -6.74 34.83 -5.37
CA ASP A 145 -6.70 35.45 -4.05
C ASP A 145 -8.10 35.77 -3.51
N GLY A 146 -9.04 36.10 -4.41
CA GLY A 146 -10.43 36.33 -4.06
C GLY A 146 -11.10 35.07 -3.51
N ILE A 147 -10.85 33.90 -4.14
CA ILE A 147 -11.37 32.62 -3.64
C ILE A 147 -10.68 32.19 -2.34
N LEU A 148 -9.35 32.28 -2.25
CA LEU A 148 -8.62 31.95 -1.02
C LEU A 148 -9.06 32.85 0.14
N GLY A 149 -9.32 34.13 -0.11
CA GLY A 149 -9.84 35.09 0.88
C GLY A 149 -11.24 34.80 1.39
N THR A 150 -11.98 33.83 0.82
CA THR A 150 -13.27 33.35 1.37
C THR A 150 -13.10 32.40 2.56
N TYR A 151 -11.90 31.90 2.82
CA TYR A 151 -11.55 31.12 4.00
C TYR A 151 -11.03 32.04 5.10
N ALA A 152 -11.28 31.70 6.36
CA ALA A 152 -10.63 32.34 7.49
C ALA A 152 -9.12 32.07 7.49
N ASP A 153 -8.76 30.81 7.19
CA ASP A 153 -7.42 30.33 6.89
C ASP A 153 -7.54 29.17 5.89
N TRP A 154 -7.11 29.40 4.67
CA TRP A 154 -7.16 28.36 3.64
C TRP A 154 -6.10 27.25 3.83
N HIS A 155 -5.10 27.44 4.68
CA HIS A 155 -4.14 26.39 5.03
C HIS A 155 -4.76 25.35 5.95
N ASP A 156 -5.81 25.72 6.71
CA ASP A 156 -6.56 24.77 7.52
C ASP A 156 -7.52 23.95 6.65
N MET A 157 -7.10 22.73 6.30
CA MET A 157 -7.88 21.81 5.45
C MET A 157 -9.22 21.38 6.09
N THR A 158 -9.39 21.57 7.41
CA THR A 158 -10.64 21.28 8.08
C THR A 158 -11.75 22.27 7.74
N SER A 159 -11.37 23.47 7.29
CA SER A 159 -12.26 24.55 6.85
C SER A 159 -12.74 24.41 5.40
N TRP A 160 -12.14 23.47 4.64
CA TRP A 160 -12.49 23.28 3.23
C TRP A 160 -13.86 22.65 3.07
N PRO A 161 -14.60 22.95 2.00
CA PRO A 161 -15.87 22.29 1.71
C PRO A 161 -15.69 20.77 1.67
N ALA A 162 -16.56 20.06 2.42
CA ALA A 162 -16.49 18.61 2.54
C ALA A 162 -16.84 17.93 1.22
N LEU A 163 -15.98 17.04 0.74
CA LEU A 163 -16.27 16.24 -0.46
C LEU A 163 -17.41 15.26 -0.17
N PRO A 164 -18.32 15.07 -1.14
CA PRO A 164 -19.28 13.99 -1.05
C PRO A 164 -18.53 12.68 -1.10
N GLY A 165 -18.42 11.98 0.02
CA GLY A 165 -17.83 10.66 -0.02
C GLY A 165 -16.85 10.30 1.06
N GLN A 166 -17.04 10.68 2.34
CA GLN A 166 -16.55 9.82 3.43
C GLN A 166 -16.95 8.35 3.20
N ALA A 167 -18.10 8.11 2.55
CA ALA A 167 -18.47 6.79 2.02
C ALA A 167 -17.52 6.20 0.98
N GLN A 168 -16.67 6.99 0.31
CA GLN A 168 -15.66 6.46 -0.61
C GLN A 168 -14.43 5.94 0.11
N PHE A 169 -14.01 6.56 1.23
CA PHE A 169 -12.89 6.03 2.02
C PHE A 169 -13.24 4.68 2.62
N THR A 170 -14.47 4.49 3.11
CA THR A 170 -14.97 3.19 3.53
C THR A 170 -14.94 2.17 2.38
N LYS A 171 -15.32 2.56 1.16
CA LYS A 171 -15.21 1.67 -0.02
C LYS A 171 -13.77 1.37 -0.41
N LEU A 172 -12.87 2.34 -0.29
CA LEU A 172 -11.43 2.14 -0.55
C LEU A 172 -10.80 1.23 0.50
N ALA A 173 -11.14 1.40 1.77
CA ALA A 173 -10.71 0.52 2.87
C ALA A 173 -11.21 -0.91 2.65
N VAL A 174 -12.49 -1.10 2.34
CA VAL A 174 -13.07 -2.41 2.00
C VAL A 174 -12.36 -3.04 0.80
N LYS A 175 -12.00 -2.25 -0.23
CA LYS A 175 -11.27 -2.74 -1.40
C LYS A 175 -9.82 -3.15 -1.07
N GLN A 176 -9.16 -2.44 -0.16
CA GLN A 176 -7.81 -2.82 0.31
C GLN A 176 -7.83 -4.06 1.19
N GLY A 177 -8.93 -4.32 1.88
CA GLY A 177 -9.07 -5.32 2.92
C GLY A 177 -8.29 -4.96 4.18
N ASP A 178 -8.53 -5.68 5.26
CA ASP A 178 -7.82 -5.46 6.52
C ASP A 178 -6.31 -5.69 6.34
N PRO A 179 -5.45 -4.68 6.58
CA PRO A 179 -4.01 -4.83 6.42
C PRO A 179 -3.42 -5.86 7.38
N GLU A 180 -3.99 -6.05 8.56
CA GLU A 180 -3.56 -7.03 9.55
C GLU A 180 -3.89 -8.47 9.14
N ALA A 181 -4.96 -8.68 8.37
CA ALA A 181 -5.36 -9.99 7.86
C ALA A 181 -4.54 -10.44 6.65
N LYS A 182 -3.70 -9.57 6.08
CA LYS A 182 -2.83 -9.93 4.96
C LYS A 182 -1.77 -10.94 5.40
N SER A 183 -1.46 -11.90 4.52
CA SER A 183 -0.39 -12.86 4.74
C SER A 183 0.99 -12.27 4.43
N GLY A 184 2.05 -12.93 4.92
CA GLY A 184 3.44 -12.57 4.61
C GLY A 184 3.91 -11.28 5.28
N VAL A 185 4.94 -10.66 4.68
CA VAL A 185 5.66 -9.53 5.28
C VAL A 185 4.75 -8.31 5.52
N VAL A 186 3.84 -8.02 4.59
CA VAL A 186 2.92 -6.87 4.72
C VAL A 186 2.00 -7.03 5.93
N GLY A 187 1.38 -8.21 6.08
CA GLY A 187 0.49 -8.47 7.21
C GLY A 187 1.24 -8.46 8.55
N ALA A 188 2.37 -9.12 8.62
CA ALA A 188 3.20 -9.14 9.82
C ALA A 188 3.65 -7.71 10.21
N PHE A 189 4.06 -6.90 9.23
CA PHE A 189 4.40 -5.52 9.47
C PHE A 189 3.21 -4.73 10.03
N CYS A 190 2.01 -4.83 9.41
CA CYS A 190 0.83 -4.09 9.85
C CYS A 190 0.27 -4.57 11.20
N ARG A 191 0.51 -5.82 11.60
CA ARG A 191 0.20 -6.32 12.96
C ARG A 191 1.19 -5.84 14.01
N THR A 192 2.44 -5.54 13.60
CA THR A 192 3.49 -5.01 14.48
C THR A 192 3.42 -3.50 14.60
N TYR A 193 3.16 -2.81 13.48
CA TYR A 193 3.12 -1.36 13.37
C TYR A 193 1.78 -0.92 12.80
N ASP A 194 0.95 -0.27 13.61
CA ASP A 194 -0.13 0.56 13.11
C ASP A 194 0.44 1.86 12.50
N VAL A 195 -0.43 2.72 11.98
CA VAL A 195 0.03 3.98 11.38
C VAL A 195 0.65 4.91 12.42
N TYR A 196 0.13 4.94 13.66
CA TYR A 196 0.66 5.78 14.73
C TYR A 196 2.11 5.40 15.05
N ARG A 197 2.33 4.12 15.35
CA ARG A 197 3.65 3.60 15.70
C ARG A 197 4.63 3.72 14.53
N ALA A 198 4.15 3.52 13.31
CA ALA A 198 4.98 3.69 12.11
C ALA A 198 5.44 5.14 11.92
N MET A 199 4.56 6.12 12.17
CA MET A 199 4.91 7.54 12.15
C MET A 199 5.98 7.88 13.18
N ASP A 200 5.79 7.43 14.41
CA ASP A 200 6.67 7.80 15.53
C ASP A 200 8.05 7.13 15.44
N GLU A 201 8.10 5.83 15.14
CA GLU A 201 9.32 5.04 15.23
C GLU A 201 10.08 4.96 13.89
N LEU A 202 9.36 4.90 12.76
CA LEU A 202 9.98 4.57 11.48
C LEU A 202 10.13 5.78 10.54
N ILE A 203 9.23 6.75 10.63
CA ILE A 203 9.28 8.00 9.85
C ILE A 203 9.08 9.23 10.75
N PRO A 204 9.89 9.39 11.81
CA PRO A 204 9.75 10.51 12.74
C PRO A 204 9.91 11.86 12.01
N ASN A 205 9.24 12.89 12.53
CA ASN A 205 9.28 14.25 12.01
C ASN A 205 8.75 14.43 10.57
N ILE A 206 7.90 13.53 10.10
CA ILE A 206 7.20 13.68 8.82
C ILE A 206 5.81 14.28 9.03
N TYR A 207 5.15 13.87 10.11
CA TYR A 207 3.81 14.32 10.45
C TYR A 207 3.76 14.85 11.87
N GLU A 208 2.96 15.92 12.07
CA GLU A 208 2.68 16.51 13.37
C GLU A 208 1.20 16.39 13.69
N ALA A 209 0.86 15.93 14.90
CA ALA A 209 -0.53 15.79 15.33
C ALA A 209 -1.18 17.18 15.50
N VAL A 210 -2.46 17.29 15.13
CA VAL A 210 -3.25 18.49 15.38
C VAL A 210 -3.95 18.37 16.73
N ASP A 211 -3.47 19.05 17.75
CA ASP A 211 -3.95 18.95 19.14
C ASP A 211 -5.46 19.11 19.31
N THR A 212 -6.06 19.99 18.48
CA THR A 212 -7.51 20.28 18.56
C THR A 212 -8.38 19.24 17.85
N MET A 213 -7.79 18.31 17.08
CA MET A 213 -8.51 17.38 16.21
C MET A 213 -7.91 15.96 16.25
N PRO A 214 -8.38 15.10 17.15
CA PRO A 214 -7.89 13.72 17.23
C PRO A 214 -7.97 13.00 15.88
N GLY A 215 -6.89 12.28 15.51
CA GLY A 215 -6.81 11.53 14.25
C GLY A 215 -6.48 12.37 13.02
N ARG A 216 -6.13 13.66 13.18
CA ARG A 216 -5.63 14.51 12.11
C ARG A 216 -4.17 14.90 12.34
N TYR A 217 -3.43 14.92 11.24
CA TYR A 217 -2.01 15.22 11.19
C TYR A 217 -1.69 16.23 10.10
N THR A 218 -0.64 17.00 10.32
CA THR A 218 -0.05 17.92 9.36
C THR A 218 1.21 17.28 8.76
N TYR A 219 1.33 17.27 7.45
CA TYR A 219 2.57 16.94 6.77
C TYR A 219 3.54 18.13 6.89
N ILE A 220 4.69 17.92 7.53
CA ILE A 220 5.57 19.03 7.98
C ILE A 220 6.19 19.80 6.80
N ASP A 221 6.54 19.12 5.70
CA ASP A 221 7.09 19.74 4.51
C ASP A 221 6.01 20.39 3.61
N GLY A 222 4.75 20.37 4.02
CA GLY A 222 3.64 21.04 3.36
C GLY A 222 3.35 22.40 3.94
N SER A 223 2.56 23.22 3.24
CA SER A 223 2.13 24.55 3.72
C SER A 223 0.72 24.54 4.35
N THR A 224 -0.01 23.42 4.22
CA THR A 224 -1.37 23.26 4.76
C THR A 224 -1.38 22.44 6.04
N THR A 225 -2.41 22.60 6.89
CA THR A 225 -2.52 21.94 8.19
C THR A 225 -3.71 20.98 8.24
N GLY A 226 -3.60 19.89 9.02
CA GLY A 226 -4.70 18.96 9.32
C GLY A 226 -5.18 18.10 8.16
N GLY A 227 -4.39 17.99 7.09
CA GLY A 227 -4.80 17.31 5.87
C GLY A 227 -4.56 15.81 5.82
N ALA A 228 -3.78 15.26 6.72
CA ALA A 228 -3.60 13.83 6.86
C ALA A 228 -4.59 13.29 7.91
N VAL A 229 -5.44 12.34 7.53
CA VAL A 229 -6.54 11.83 8.35
C VAL A 229 -6.40 10.34 8.55
N LEU A 230 -6.52 9.90 9.80
CA LEU A 230 -6.51 8.49 10.16
C LEU A 230 -7.92 7.89 10.08
N TYR A 231 -7.99 6.64 9.66
CA TYR A 231 -9.23 5.86 9.54
C TYR A 231 -9.05 4.49 10.21
N GLU A 232 -10.17 3.93 10.69
CA GLU A 232 -10.22 2.59 11.29
C GLU A 232 -9.18 2.40 12.41
N ASP A 233 -9.19 3.30 13.39
CA ASP A 233 -8.33 3.25 14.58
C ASP A 233 -6.82 3.12 14.27
N GLY A 234 -6.36 3.83 13.23
CA GLY A 234 -4.94 3.85 12.85
C GLY A 234 -4.53 2.76 11.85
N LYS A 235 -5.46 2.01 11.28
CA LYS A 235 -5.15 1.04 10.21
C LYS A 235 -4.79 1.71 8.90
N PHE A 236 -5.37 2.88 8.62
CA PHE A 236 -5.16 3.62 7.39
C PHE A 236 -4.93 5.10 7.62
N LEU A 237 -4.14 5.70 6.73
CA LEU A 237 -3.99 7.14 6.58
C LEU A 237 -4.44 7.55 5.18
N TYR A 238 -5.13 8.68 5.09
CA TYR A 238 -5.36 9.37 3.82
C TYR A 238 -4.80 10.79 3.93
N SER A 239 -3.96 11.20 2.98
CA SER A 239 -3.39 12.55 2.95
C SER A 239 -3.99 13.38 1.83
N HIS A 240 -4.46 14.58 2.18
CA HIS A 240 -4.89 15.62 1.27
C HIS A 240 -3.74 16.60 0.93
N HIS A 241 -2.61 16.55 1.65
CA HIS A 241 -1.46 17.39 1.36
C HIS A 241 -0.90 17.11 -0.03
N ALA A 242 -0.92 18.11 -0.92
CA ALA A 242 -0.58 17.93 -2.33
C ALA A 242 0.86 17.46 -2.55
N THR A 243 1.79 17.89 -1.70
CA THR A 243 3.22 17.56 -1.77
C THR A 243 3.61 16.26 -1.05
N ASP A 244 2.72 15.71 -0.25
CA ASP A 244 2.93 14.45 0.46
C ASP A 244 3.07 13.27 -0.53
N PRO A 245 4.08 12.39 -0.41
CA PRO A 245 4.17 11.14 -1.19
C PRO A 245 2.91 10.26 -1.13
N CYS A 246 2.13 10.37 -0.04
CA CYS A 246 0.85 9.67 0.16
C CYS A 246 -0.36 10.43 -0.37
N SER A 247 -0.18 11.61 -1.00
CA SER A 247 -1.27 12.46 -1.49
C SER A 247 -2.30 11.68 -2.32
N GLY A 248 -3.57 11.84 -1.98
CA GLY A 248 -4.69 11.24 -2.71
C GLY A 248 -4.80 9.71 -2.58
N LYS A 249 -4.05 9.09 -1.66
CA LYS A 249 -4.03 7.64 -1.47
C LYS A 249 -4.48 7.27 -0.05
N LEU A 250 -5.28 6.22 0.07
CA LEU A 250 -5.52 5.56 1.35
C LEU A 250 -4.42 4.51 1.54
N VAL A 251 -3.54 4.71 2.52
CA VAL A 251 -2.36 3.87 2.77
C VAL A 251 -2.43 3.22 4.15
N ASN A 252 -1.99 1.98 4.25
CA ASN A 252 -1.73 1.32 5.53
C ASN A 252 -0.30 1.65 6.04
N ALA A 253 0.08 1.20 7.22
CA ALA A 253 1.39 1.47 7.80
C ALA A 253 2.56 1.03 6.89
N PHE A 254 2.45 -0.13 6.22
CA PHE A 254 3.49 -0.60 5.30
C PHE A 254 3.66 0.33 4.08
N ASP A 255 2.56 0.70 3.43
CA ASP A 255 2.60 1.59 2.27
C ASP A 255 2.99 3.02 2.65
N LEU A 256 2.62 3.50 3.85
CA LEU A 256 3.04 4.78 4.39
C LEU A 256 4.58 4.85 4.47
N VAL A 257 5.20 3.91 5.17
CA VAL A 257 6.66 3.86 5.31
C VAL A 257 7.34 3.64 3.96
N ARG A 258 6.78 2.78 3.09
CA ARG A 258 7.29 2.54 1.75
C ARG A 258 7.39 3.80 0.91
N LEU A 259 6.33 4.58 0.87
CA LEU A 259 6.26 5.78 0.04
C LEU A 259 7.21 6.88 0.53
N HIS A 260 7.38 7.04 1.83
CA HIS A 260 8.26 8.04 2.40
C HIS A 260 9.76 7.65 2.36
N LYS A 261 10.09 6.36 2.61
CA LYS A 261 11.51 5.93 2.63
C LYS A 261 12.06 5.51 1.28
N PHE A 262 11.22 4.98 0.40
CA PHE A 262 11.65 4.28 -0.81
C PHE A 262 10.88 4.69 -2.07
N GLY A 263 9.98 5.67 -1.97
CA GLY A 263 9.13 6.09 -3.09
C GLY A 263 9.89 6.61 -4.30
N ASP A 264 11.05 7.21 -4.08
CA ASP A 264 12.00 7.68 -5.10
C ASP A 264 12.52 6.57 -6.01
N LYS A 265 12.65 5.34 -5.49
CA LYS A 265 13.08 4.17 -6.28
C LYS A 265 12.13 3.82 -7.43
N ASP A 266 10.90 4.30 -7.38
CA ASP A 266 9.87 4.03 -8.39
C ASP A 266 9.89 5.04 -9.53
N ASP A 267 10.80 6.00 -9.53
CA ASP A 267 10.83 7.08 -10.52
C ASP A 267 10.99 6.58 -11.96
N ASP A 268 11.67 5.48 -12.16
CA ASP A 268 11.85 4.83 -13.47
C ASP A 268 10.83 3.73 -13.79
N ALA A 269 9.91 3.42 -12.88
CA ALA A 269 8.90 2.40 -13.11
C ALA A 269 7.85 2.85 -14.14
N GLN A 270 7.37 1.95 -14.98
CA GLN A 270 6.32 2.25 -15.96
C GLN A 270 5.00 2.58 -15.24
N GLN A 271 4.24 3.53 -15.78
CA GLN A 271 2.93 3.87 -15.26
C GLN A 271 2.01 2.63 -15.31
N GLY A 272 1.30 2.36 -14.20
CA GLY A 272 0.42 1.20 -14.09
C GLY A 272 1.11 -0.09 -13.61
N THR A 273 2.43 -0.04 -13.31
CA THR A 273 3.11 -1.19 -12.68
C THR A 273 2.45 -1.52 -11.33
N PRO A 274 2.03 -2.78 -11.10
CA PRO A 274 1.47 -3.20 -9.81
C PRO A 274 2.45 -2.94 -8.66
N ALA A 275 1.95 -2.49 -7.51
CA ALA A 275 2.78 -2.12 -6.35
C ALA A 275 3.80 -3.21 -5.96
N ILE A 276 3.41 -4.48 -5.99
CA ILE A 276 4.27 -5.64 -5.67
C ILE A 276 5.49 -5.79 -6.59
N ARG A 277 5.47 -5.17 -7.77
CA ARG A 277 6.57 -5.20 -8.75
C ARG A 277 7.44 -3.95 -8.73
N LEU A 278 7.10 -3.00 -7.88
CA LEU A 278 7.85 -1.75 -7.75
C LEU A 278 9.15 -1.97 -6.96
N PRO A 279 10.25 -1.29 -7.33
CA PRO A 279 11.49 -1.32 -6.55
C PRO A 279 11.31 -0.91 -5.10
N SER A 280 10.46 0.10 -4.84
CA SER A 280 10.12 0.55 -3.48
C SER A 280 9.50 -0.57 -2.64
N TYR A 281 8.68 -1.43 -3.25
CA TYR A 281 8.04 -2.54 -2.54
C TYR A 281 9.06 -3.58 -2.08
N THR A 282 10.01 -3.95 -2.94
CA THR A 282 11.08 -4.87 -2.57
C THR A 282 11.95 -4.29 -1.46
N ALA A 283 12.36 -3.03 -1.58
CA ALA A 283 13.15 -2.35 -0.55
C ALA A 283 12.40 -2.26 0.79
N MET A 284 11.08 -2.00 0.76
CA MET A 284 10.27 -1.97 1.97
C MET A 284 10.13 -3.35 2.61
N CYS A 285 9.99 -4.42 1.82
CA CYS A 285 9.96 -5.78 2.35
C CYS A 285 11.29 -6.15 3.04
N GLU A 286 12.43 -5.79 2.43
CA GLU A 286 13.75 -6.00 3.02
C GLU A 286 13.91 -5.20 4.33
N PHE A 287 13.48 -3.96 4.33
CA PHE A 287 13.47 -3.13 5.53
C PHE A 287 12.58 -3.72 6.63
N ALA A 288 11.36 -4.13 6.31
CA ALA A 288 10.44 -4.74 7.27
C ALA A 288 11.03 -6.00 7.92
N LEU A 289 11.69 -6.86 7.13
CA LEU A 289 12.37 -8.07 7.64
C LEU A 289 13.61 -7.76 8.46
N SER A 290 14.22 -6.59 8.32
CA SER A 290 15.35 -6.16 9.16
C SER A 290 14.91 -5.70 10.56
N LEU A 291 13.61 -5.45 10.76
CA LEU A 291 13.05 -5.10 12.07
C LEU A 291 12.84 -6.37 12.90
N SER A 292 13.46 -6.42 14.08
CA SER A 292 13.42 -7.58 14.98
C SER A 292 11.98 -8.00 15.34
N ASP A 293 11.10 -7.02 15.59
CA ASP A 293 9.73 -7.26 16.01
C ASP A 293 8.93 -7.95 14.89
N VAL A 294 9.11 -7.51 13.64
CA VAL A 294 8.43 -8.08 12.46
C VAL A 294 8.93 -9.49 12.16
N SER A 295 10.25 -9.67 12.17
CA SER A 295 10.86 -10.99 11.90
C SER A 295 10.52 -12.00 12.99
N SER A 296 10.47 -11.57 14.25
CA SER A 296 10.06 -12.39 15.39
C SER A 296 8.58 -12.79 15.28
N LEU A 297 7.69 -11.87 14.92
CA LEU A 297 6.28 -12.18 14.71
C LEU A 297 6.08 -13.19 13.58
N ILE A 298 6.78 -13.04 12.46
CA ILE A 298 6.73 -13.99 11.34
C ILE A 298 7.16 -15.40 11.80
N ALA A 299 8.23 -15.47 12.60
CA ALA A 299 8.69 -16.73 13.15
C ALA A 299 7.67 -17.35 14.09
N GLN A 300 7.11 -16.57 15.01
CA GLN A 300 6.08 -17.03 15.95
C GLN A 300 4.83 -17.55 15.22
N GLU A 301 4.27 -16.80 14.27
CA GLU A 301 3.09 -17.21 13.50
C GLU A 301 3.32 -18.52 12.72
N ARG A 302 4.54 -18.72 12.23
CA ARG A 302 4.95 -19.96 11.58
C ARG A 302 4.90 -21.14 12.56
N TYR A 303 5.43 -20.97 13.77
CA TYR A 303 5.38 -22.01 14.80
C TYR A 303 3.95 -22.30 15.27
N GLU A 304 3.15 -21.26 15.48
CA GLU A 304 1.74 -21.43 15.87
C GLU A 304 0.92 -22.15 14.82
N SER A 305 1.16 -21.86 13.53
CA SER A 305 0.53 -22.56 12.43
C SER A 305 0.94 -24.05 12.37
N ALA A 306 2.23 -24.30 12.63
CA ALA A 306 2.74 -25.68 12.66
C ALA A 306 2.24 -26.45 13.88
N ALA A 307 2.17 -25.84 15.05
CA ALA A 307 1.69 -26.48 16.29
C ALA A 307 0.25 -26.99 16.16
N LYS A 308 -0.59 -26.34 15.34
CA LYS A 308 -1.95 -26.82 15.05
C LYS A 308 -1.99 -28.11 14.24
N ASP A 309 -0.97 -28.38 13.44
CA ASP A 309 -0.84 -29.58 12.61
C ASP A 309 -0.16 -30.76 13.36
N PHE A 310 0.48 -30.48 14.51
CA PHE A 310 1.18 -31.46 15.32
C PHE A 310 0.50 -31.58 16.71
N GLU A 311 -0.45 -32.50 16.86
CA GLU A 311 -1.16 -32.75 18.13
C GLU A 311 -0.17 -33.06 19.27
N GLY A 312 -0.21 -32.26 20.35
CA GLY A 312 0.52 -32.50 21.59
C GLY A 312 1.86 -31.77 21.74
N ILE A 313 2.22 -30.87 20.82
CA ILE A 313 3.44 -30.07 20.91
C ILE A 313 3.06 -28.65 21.30
N THR A 314 3.25 -28.30 22.57
CA THR A 314 3.23 -26.90 23.03
C THR A 314 4.63 -26.32 22.85
N PRO A 315 4.82 -25.30 21.99
CA PRO A 315 6.07 -24.60 21.94
C PRO A 315 6.29 -23.89 23.30
N GLU A 316 7.38 -24.17 23.96
CA GLU A 316 7.82 -23.29 25.05
C GLU A 316 8.13 -21.92 24.44
N THR A 317 7.29 -20.94 24.70
CA THR A 317 7.47 -19.54 24.28
C THR A 317 8.57 -18.91 25.13
N ASN A 318 9.81 -19.26 24.87
CA ASN A 318 10.98 -18.60 25.45
C ASN A 318 11.56 -17.61 24.42
N ASN A 319 11.98 -16.44 24.88
CA ASN A 319 12.65 -15.40 24.08
C ASN A 319 13.87 -15.91 23.26
N GLU A 320 14.43 -17.08 23.62
CA GLU A 320 15.46 -17.75 22.82
C GLU A 320 14.98 -18.32 21.51
N VAL A 321 13.70 -18.69 21.39
CA VAL A 321 13.12 -19.29 20.17
C VAL A 321 13.06 -18.29 19.03
N THR A 322 12.90 -17.01 19.30
CA THR A 322 12.74 -15.97 18.28
C THR A 322 14.06 -15.48 17.70
N ASN A 323 15.16 -15.59 18.46
CA ASN A 323 16.43 -14.99 18.03
C ASN A 323 17.13 -15.76 16.88
N TRP A 324 17.11 -17.10 16.88
CA TRP A 324 17.76 -17.87 15.82
C TRP A 324 16.99 -17.86 14.48
N ALA A 325 15.66 -17.69 14.54
CA ALA A 325 14.85 -17.64 13.33
C ALA A 325 15.17 -16.42 12.45
N THR A 326 15.78 -15.39 13.03
CA THR A 326 16.29 -14.22 12.28
C THR A 326 17.54 -14.53 11.45
N LEU A 327 18.23 -15.65 11.74
CA LEU A 327 19.40 -16.12 10.97
C LEU A 327 18.99 -16.78 9.65
N LEU A 328 17.71 -17.13 9.49
CA LEU A 328 17.22 -17.79 8.29
C LEU A 328 17.14 -16.81 7.12
N GLU A 329 17.74 -17.19 6.01
CA GLU A 329 17.54 -16.51 4.75
C GLU A 329 16.09 -16.70 4.28
N VAL A 330 15.37 -15.61 4.04
CA VAL A 330 13.99 -15.62 3.58
C VAL A 330 13.87 -14.94 2.21
N ASN A 331 12.81 -15.24 1.49
CA ASN A 331 12.41 -14.48 0.32
C ASN A 331 11.88 -13.11 0.78
N SER A 332 12.49 -12.03 0.32
CA SER A 332 12.17 -10.67 0.78
C SER A 332 10.71 -10.26 0.55
N GLN A 333 10.06 -10.76 -0.49
CA GLN A 333 8.68 -10.40 -0.81
C GLN A 333 7.64 -11.24 -0.05
N THR A 334 7.93 -12.53 0.18
CA THR A 334 6.95 -13.46 0.75
C THR A 334 7.21 -13.80 2.21
N GLY A 335 8.41 -13.52 2.74
CA GLY A 335 8.86 -13.94 4.07
C GLY A 335 9.06 -15.46 4.20
N VAL A 336 8.94 -16.23 3.11
CA VAL A 336 9.12 -17.68 3.11
C VAL A 336 10.60 -18.02 3.19
N VAL A 337 10.94 -19.00 4.03
CA VAL A 337 12.32 -19.48 4.18
C VAL A 337 12.84 -20.06 2.88
N LYS A 338 14.03 -19.63 2.45
CA LYS A 338 14.66 -20.19 1.25
C LYS A 338 15.10 -21.62 1.48
N ALA A 339 14.87 -22.50 0.52
CA ALA A 339 15.33 -23.89 0.57
C ALA A 339 16.84 -23.97 0.27
N THR A 340 17.68 -23.63 1.25
CA THR A 340 19.14 -23.72 1.19
C THR A 340 19.66 -24.73 2.20
N ILE A 341 20.83 -25.34 1.93
CA ILE A 341 21.49 -26.24 2.89
C ILE A 341 21.77 -25.48 4.22
N ASN A 342 22.20 -24.22 4.11
CA ASN A 342 22.49 -23.40 5.29
C ASN A 342 21.25 -23.19 6.18
N ASN A 343 20.10 -22.86 5.58
CA ASN A 343 18.87 -22.71 6.35
C ASN A 343 18.45 -24.01 7.02
N VAL A 344 18.56 -25.13 6.30
CA VAL A 344 18.22 -26.44 6.91
C VAL A 344 19.16 -26.75 8.08
N LEU A 345 20.46 -26.47 7.95
CA LEU A 345 21.42 -26.65 9.07
C LEU A 345 21.04 -25.79 10.29
N ILE A 346 20.74 -24.51 10.07
CA ILE A 346 20.31 -23.63 11.16
C ILE A 346 19.06 -24.18 11.85
N ILE A 347 18.07 -24.67 11.08
CA ILE A 347 16.85 -25.28 11.64
C ILE A 347 17.19 -26.53 12.45
N LEU A 348 17.99 -27.45 11.92
CA LEU A 348 18.36 -28.69 12.63
C LEU A 348 19.13 -28.39 13.93
N GLU A 349 19.91 -27.33 13.98
CA GLU A 349 20.72 -26.94 15.14
C GLU A 349 19.92 -26.16 16.20
N HIS A 350 18.89 -25.45 15.82
CA HIS A 350 18.24 -24.47 16.70
C HIS A 350 16.74 -24.70 16.94
N ASP A 351 16.04 -25.41 16.02
CA ASP A 351 14.62 -25.69 16.20
C ASP A 351 14.40 -26.52 17.48
N PRO A 352 13.61 -26.04 18.45
CA PRO A 352 13.40 -26.73 19.73
C PRO A 352 12.90 -28.15 19.61
N LEU A 353 12.21 -28.50 18.53
CA LEU A 353 11.66 -29.83 18.29
C LEU A 353 12.67 -30.79 17.64
N LEU A 354 13.75 -30.27 17.07
CA LEU A 354 14.78 -31.03 16.37
C LEU A 354 16.14 -31.00 17.08
N LYS A 355 16.45 -29.91 17.76
CA LYS A 355 17.74 -29.68 18.43
C LYS A 355 18.12 -30.81 19.36
N GLY A 356 19.26 -31.44 19.07
CA GLY A 356 19.80 -32.52 19.91
C GLY A 356 19.01 -33.83 19.91
N LYS A 357 18.05 -33.99 18.99
CA LYS A 357 17.18 -35.18 18.92
C LYS A 357 17.75 -36.31 18.07
N PHE A 358 18.82 -36.08 17.33
CA PHE A 358 19.50 -37.08 16.49
C PHE A 358 20.96 -36.71 16.27
N ALA A 359 21.81 -37.72 16.12
CA ALA A 359 23.23 -37.58 15.85
C ALA A 359 23.79 -38.85 15.19
N LEU A 360 25.03 -38.78 14.68
CA LEU A 360 25.75 -39.94 14.15
C LEU A 360 26.41 -40.70 15.33
N ASN A 361 26.13 -41.98 15.45
CA ASN A 361 26.89 -42.89 16.26
C ASN A 361 28.08 -43.41 15.46
N GLU A 362 29.28 -42.94 15.75
CA GLU A 362 30.50 -43.33 15.05
C GLU A 362 30.80 -44.82 15.19
N PHE A 363 30.53 -45.39 16.35
CA PHE A 363 30.75 -46.82 16.62
C PHE A 363 29.84 -47.71 15.73
N ALA A 364 28.57 -47.34 15.66
CA ALA A 364 27.58 -48.04 14.81
C ALA A 364 27.66 -47.64 13.33
N SER A 365 28.37 -46.55 13.02
CA SER A 365 28.40 -45.90 11.71
C SER A 365 26.98 -45.62 11.15
N ARG A 366 26.06 -45.21 12.05
CA ARG A 366 24.65 -45.00 11.70
C ARG A 366 24.08 -43.79 12.46
N GLY A 367 23.12 -43.11 11.83
CA GLY A 367 22.30 -42.09 12.50
C GLY A 367 21.43 -42.72 13.60
N GLU A 368 21.29 -42.04 14.71
CA GLU A 368 20.42 -42.42 15.80
C GLU A 368 19.50 -41.30 16.22
N VAL A 369 18.29 -41.67 16.58
CA VAL A 369 17.30 -40.79 17.21
C VAL A 369 17.50 -40.89 18.71
N LEU A 370 17.70 -39.75 19.36
CA LEU A 370 18.06 -39.63 20.80
C LEU A 370 16.86 -39.20 21.66
N GLY A 371 15.71 -38.88 21.04
CA GLY A 371 14.51 -38.44 21.75
C GLY A 371 13.27 -38.42 20.86
N SER A 372 12.17 -37.88 21.36
CA SER A 372 10.95 -37.74 20.58
C SER A 372 11.13 -36.75 19.42
N LEU A 373 10.53 -37.04 18.29
CA LEU A 373 10.51 -36.20 17.07
C LEU A 373 9.07 -35.78 16.76
N PRO A 374 8.85 -34.69 16.01
CA PRO A 374 7.50 -34.24 15.67
C PRO A 374 6.61 -35.29 14.99
N TRP A 375 7.20 -36.18 14.26
CA TRP A 375 6.50 -37.29 13.56
C TRP A 375 6.56 -38.64 14.29
N ASP A 376 7.31 -38.70 15.43
CA ASP A 376 7.44 -39.91 16.21
C ASP A 376 7.63 -39.58 17.70
N THR A 377 6.60 -39.78 18.49
CA THR A 377 6.57 -39.46 19.93
C THR A 377 7.30 -40.44 20.81
N ARG A 378 7.90 -41.54 20.28
CA ARG A 378 8.70 -42.46 21.02
C ARG A 378 9.93 -41.80 21.59
N THR A 379 10.16 -41.98 22.90
CA THR A 379 11.29 -41.31 23.63
C THR A 379 12.52 -42.20 23.71
N LYS A 380 12.42 -43.48 23.38
CA LYS A 380 13.54 -44.42 23.44
C LYS A 380 14.50 -44.20 22.29
N ARG A 381 15.79 -44.21 22.59
CA ARG A 381 16.85 -44.19 21.58
C ARG A 381 16.68 -45.36 20.57
N ARG A 382 16.85 -45.04 19.31
CA ARG A 382 16.72 -45.99 18.19
C ARG A 382 17.51 -45.54 16.97
N LEU A 383 17.71 -46.42 16.03
CA LEU A 383 18.33 -46.10 14.76
C LEU A 383 17.41 -45.20 13.95
N TRP A 384 18.02 -44.24 13.23
CA TRP A 384 17.35 -43.44 12.19
C TRP A 384 17.01 -44.31 10.99
N ASP A 385 15.79 -44.23 10.50
CA ASP A 385 15.29 -45.04 9.41
C ASP A 385 14.63 -44.18 8.29
N ASP A 386 14.09 -44.85 7.25
CA ASP A 386 13.47 -44.15 6.11
C ASP A 386 12.20 -43.36 6.49
N ASN A 387 11.48 -43.80 7.53
CA ASN A 387 10.33 -43.05 8.03
C ASN A 387 10.78 -41.72 8.67
N ASP A 388 11.96 -41.67 9.27
CA ASP A 388 12.51 -40.45 9.81
C ASP A 388 12.90 -39.48 8.70
N ASN A 389 13.43 -39.97 7.57
CA ASN A 389 13.66 -39.12 6.40
C ASN A 389 12.35 -38.49 5.90
N GLN A 390 11.30 -39.27 5.74
CA GLN A 390 9.99 -38.79 5.30
C GLN A 390 9.36 -37.84 6.32
N GLY A 391 9.49 -38.14 7.62
CA GLY A 391 9.02 -37.29 8.69
C GLY A 391 9.73 -35.92 8.72
N LEU A 392 11.05 -35.91 8.52
CA LEU A 392 11.83 -34.68 8.42
C LEU A 392 11.42 -33.84 7.20
N TYR A 393 11.26 -34.47 6.02
CA TYR A 393 10.79 -33.79 4.82
C TYR A 393 9.43 -33.14 5.04
N TRP A 394 8.47 -33.90 5.57
CA TRP A 394 7.15 -33.42 5.89
C TRP A 394 7.16 -32.28 6.90
N TYR A 395 7.95 -32.37 7.97
CA TYR A 395 8.10 -31.33 8.97
C TYR A 395 8.65 -30.04 8.36
N LEU A 396 9.74 -30.09 7.59
CA LEU A 396 10.38 -28.94 6.98
C LEU A 396 9.46 -28.28 5.92
N GLU A 397 8.69 -29.08 5.18
CA GLU A 397 7.70 -28.57 4.24
C GLU A 397 6.56 -27.86 4.96
N LYS A 398 6.00 -28.48 5.99
CA LYS A 398 4.87 -27.92 6.76
C LYS A 398 5.25 -26.63 7.49
N VAL A 399 6.32 -26.65 8.26
CA VAL A 399 6.72 -25.55 9.16
C VAL A 399 7.43 -24.43 8.38
N TYR A 400 8.38 -24.81 7.53
CA TYR A 400 9.31 -23.85 6.92
C TYR A 400 9.03 -23.62 5.42
N LYS A 401 8.10 -24.39 4.83
CA LYS A 401 7.85 -24.41 3.38
C LYS A 401 9.09 -24.78 2.56
N ILE A 402 10.01 -25.53 3.18
CA ILE A 402 11.22 -26.03 2.52
C ILE A 402 10.91 -27.34 1.83
N THR A 403 11.17 -27.41 0.53
CA THR A 403 11.08 -28.58 -0.32
C THR A 403 12.42 -28.87 -0.99
N GLY A 404 12.64 -30.10 -1.42
CA GLY A 404 13.87 -30.49 -2.14
C GLY A 404 14.78 -31.40 -1.33
N ASN A 405 14.49 -32.69 -1.37
CA ASN A 405 15.09 -33.74 -0.55
C ASN A 405 16.62 -33.72 -0.57
N GLY A 406 17.28 -33.52 -1.73
CA GLY A 406 18.74 -33.52 -1.82
C GLY A 406 19.43 -32.43 -0.98
N LYS A 407 18.80 -31.28 -0.76
CA LYS A 407 19.33 -30.25 0.13
C LYS A 407 19.14 -30.62 1.61
N ILE A 408 18.02 -31.24 1.92
CA ILE A 408 17.68 -31.70 3.27
C ILE A 408 18.64 -32.85 3.66
N ASP A 409 18.84 -33.82 2.77
CA ASP A 409 19.76 -34.94 3.00
C ASP A 409 21.23 -34.46 3.18
N GLY A 410 21.64 -33.50 2.35
CA GLY A 410 22.96 -32.88 2.47
C GLY A 410 23.16 -32.18 3.82
N ALA A 411 22.17 -31.41 4.27
CA ALA A 411 22.20 -30.76 5.57
C ALA A 411 22.16 -31.74 6.72
N LEU A 412 21.30 -32.78 6.64
CA LEU A 412 21.21 -33.83 7.65
C LEU A 412 22.54 -34.57 7.83
N SER A 413 23.20 -34.92 6.72
CA SER A 413 24.53 -35.53 6.76
C SER A 413 25.58 -34.66 7.43
N LEU A 414 25.62 -33.35 7.07
CA LEU A 414 26.55 -32.40 7.68
C LEU A 414 26.27 -32.21 9.18
N HIS A 415 25.00 -32.06 9.56
CA HIS A 415 24.58 -31.93 10.96
C HIS A 415 24.96 -33.17 11.77
N SER A 416 24.63 -34.37 11.27
CA SER A 416 24.89 -35.63 11.97
C SER A 416 26.39 -35.83 12.22
N ASN A 417 27.25 -35.50 11.25
CA ASN A 417 28.70 -35.54 11.43
C ASN A 417 29.22 -34.53 12.45
N LYS A 418 28.66 -33.32 12.47
CA LYS A 418 29.05 -32.25 13.41
C LYS A 418 28.78 -32.63 14.88
N PHE A 419 27.70 -33.37 15.12
CA PHE A 419 27.28 -33.81 16.45
C PHE A 419 27.49 -35.31 16.66
N ALA A 420 28.48 -35.91 15.97
CA ALA A 420 28.81 -37.32 16.11
C ALA A 420 29.28 -37.65 17.55
N PHE A 421 28.97 -38.85 18.01
CA PHE A 421 29.35 -39.36 19.31
C PHE A 421 29.82 -40.80 19.20
N ASN A 422 30.57 -41.26 20.22
CA ASN A 422 31.09 -42.63 20.28
C ASN A 422 30.70 -43.28 21.59
N ASP A 423 29.86 -44.30 21.57
CA ASP A 423 29.35 -45.01 22.78
C ASP A 423 30.40 -45.76 23.56
N ILE A 424 31.58 -46.01 22.97
CA ILE A 424 32.68 -46.71 23.70
C ILE A 424 33.41 -45.77 24.65
N GLN A 425 33.31 -44.45 24.46
CA GLN A 425 34.01 -43.45 25.31
C GLN A 425 33.15 -42.91 26.44
N ASN A 426 31.91 -43.33 26.55
CA ASN A 426 30.98 -43.02 27.63
C ASN A 426 30.59 -44.28 28.36
#